data_7c34609de66fa1a3d97a8ebd46d6379f
#
_entry.id   7c34609de66fa1a3d97a8ebd46d6379f
#
_cell.length_a   1.000
_cell.length_b   1.000
_cell.length_c   1.000
_cell.angle_alpha   90.00
_cell.angle_beta   90.00
_cell.angle_gamma   90.00
#
_symmetry.space_group_name_H-M   'P 1'
#
loop_
_entity.id
_entity.type
_entity.pdbx_description
1 polymer ?
#
loop_
_entity_poly.entity_id
_entity_poly.type
_entity_poly.pdbx_seq_one_letter_code
_entity_poly.pdbx_strand_id
1 'polypeptide(L)'
;MGVTQPNVQRVPGTGRILVEMPGIKDIDRVKKMLATSAKLQFWEVQVGQEVFPYLSELSQLVKTKGDSIGVAKTTNFINLLQLSTTPGNAIANVKLADTAVVNKILNSAIAVKSRPINLKYTQFMWGYKPETNTSNSLVLYAIRGNINQKAPVDGAVESANINYDQLGRIVVDMQMDSSGARD
;
A
#
# COMPACT_ATOMS: atom_id res chain seq x y z
N MET A 1 9.73 -9.93 -7.26
CA MET A 1 10.55 -9.81 -6.05
C MET A 1 9.98 -8.68 -5.22
N GLY A 2 9.34 -9.02 -4.10
CA GLY A 2 8.84 -8.02 -3.16
C GLY A 2 10.02 -7.42 -2.41
N VAL A 3 10.09 -6.11 -2.36
CA VAL A 3 10.99 -5.42 -1.43
C VAL A 3 10.42 -5.69 -0.05
N THR A 4 11.15 -6.45 0.76
CA THR A 4 10.78 -6.70 2.13
C THR A 4 10.96 -5.41 2.91
N GLN A 5 9.86 -4.77 3.24
CA GLN A 5 9.73 -3.63 4.16
C GLN A 5 10.85 -2.58 4.04
N PRO A 6 10.66 -1.53 3.25
CA PRO A 6 11.56 -0.40 3.29
C PRO A 6 11.45 0.28 4.66
N ASN A 7 12.59 0.57 5.29
CA ASN A 7 12.64 1.44 6.45
C ASN A 7 12.85 2.88 5.97
N VAL A 8 11.93 3.77 6.31
CA VAL A 8 11.98 5.17 5.89
C VAL A 8 12.20 6.04 7.10
N GLN A 9 13.30 6.79 7.11
CA GLN A 9 13.67 7.68 8.21
C GLN A 9 13.89 9.10 7.69
N ARG A 10 13.31 10.09 8.37
CA ARG A 10 13.66 11.49 8.15
C ARG A 10 14.99 11.83 8.83
N VAL A 11 15.85 12.54 8.11
CA VAL A 11 17.07 13.11 8.69
C VAL A 11 16.73 14.54 9.16
N PRO A 12 16.60 14.78 10.49
CA PRO A 12 16.16 16.07 11.01
C PRO A 12 17.03 17.24 10.52
N GLY A 13 16.40 18.34 10.14
CA GLY A 13 17.08 19.58 9.76
C GLY A 13 17.72 19.61 8.36
N THR A 14 17.58 18.54 7.54
CA THR A 14 18.28 18.46 6.25
C THR A 14 17.36 18.38 5.03
N GLY A 15 16.04 18.20 5.21
CA GLY A 15 15.12 17.89 4.11
C GLY A 15 15.36 16.52 3.45
N ARG A 16 16.22 15.68 4.04
CA ARG A 16 16.57 14.34 3.51
C ARG A 16 15.70 13.26 4.11
N ILE A 17 15.44 12.25 3.30
CA ILE A 17 14.81 11.00 3.71
C ILE A 17 15.78 9.86 3.39
N LEU A 18 16.07 9.03 4.38
CA LEU A 18 16.83 7.80 4.23
C LEU A 18 15.83 6.67 4.00
N VAL A 19 15.99 5.93 2.90
CA VAL A 19 15.16 4.75 2.60
C VAL A 19 16.08 3.54 2.50
N GLU A 20 15.97 2.68 3.49
CA GLU A 20 16.65 1.38 3.49
C GLU A 20 15.77 0.36 2.77
N MET A 21 16.30 -0.28 1.76
CA MET A 21 15.58 -1.29 0.97
C MET A 21 16.37 -2.60 0.96
N PRO A 22 16.27 -3.43 1.99
CA PRO A 22 17.00 -4.68 2.06
C PRO A 22 16.55 -5.64 0.95
N GLY A 23 17.51 -6.34 0.34
CA GLY A 23 17.24 -7.37 -0.67
C GLY A 23 17.13 -6.88 -2.12
N ILE A 24 17.43 -5.62 -2.41
CA ILE A 24 17.49 -5.12 -3.78
C ILE A 24 18.71 -5.72 -4.50
N LYS A 25 18.44 -6.36 -5.65
CA LYS A 25 19.49 -6.90 -6.53
C LYS A 25 19.82 -5.98 -7.70
N ASP A 26 18.88 -5.12 -8.13
CA ASP A 26 19.05 -4.21 -9.26
C ASP A 26 18.94 -2.76 -8.79
N ILE A 27 20.09 -2.21 -8.45
CA ILE A 27 20.25 -0.88 -7.88
C ILE A 27 19.96 0.21 -8.93
N ASP A 28 20.39 0.01 -10.17
CA ASP A 28 20.22 0.99 -11.24
C ASP A 28 18.74 1.15 -11.64
N ARG A 29 18.00 0.06 -11.61
CA ARG A 29 16.57 0.09 -11.85
C ARG A 29 15.84 0.89 -10.76
N VAL A 30 16.19 0.67 -9.49
CA VAL A 30 15.61 1.42 -8.37
C VAL A 30 15.96 2.90 -8.44
N LYS A 31 17.23 3.22 -8.72
CA LYS A 31 17.68 4.60 -8.92
C LYS A 31 16.90 5.29 -10.06
N LYS A 32 16.73 4.60 -11.19
CA LYS A 32 16.00 5.10 -12.34
C LYS A 32 14.50 5.30 -12.02
N MET A 33 13.91 4.40 -11.24
CA MET A 33 12.53 4.47 -10.80
C MET A 33 12.30 5.62 -9.81
N LEU A 34 13.25 5.85 -8.90
CA LEU A 34 13.19 6.96 -7.93
C LEU A 34 13.53 8.32 -8.57
N ALA A 35 14.39 8.33 -9.60
CA ALA A 35 14.76 9.55 -10.33
C ALA A 35 13.76 9.96 -11.42
N THR A 36 12.77 9.12 -11.75
CA THR A 36 11.69 9.52 -12.64
C THR A 36 10.84 10.55 -11.89
N SER A 37 10.48 11.67 -12.51
CA SER A 37 9.71 12.80 -11.94
C SER A 37 8.27 12.45 -11.50
N ALA A 38 8.04 11.23 -11.08
CA ALA A 38 6.81 10.82 -10.45
C ALA A 38 6.81 11.33 -9.00
N LYS A 39 5.69 11.88 -8.57
CA LYS A 39 5.46 12.29 -7.20
C LYS A 39 5.57 11.06 -6.29
N LEU A 40 6.57 11.03 -5.40
CA LEU A 40 6.78 9.92 -4.49
C LEU A 40 6.01 10.16 -3.20
N GLN A 41 5.22 9.19 -2.80
CA GLN A 41 4.45 9.24 -1.57
C GLN A 41 4.79 8.04 -0.69
N PHE A 42 4.99 8.29 0.60
CA PHE A 42 5.16 7.23 1.59
C PHE A 42 3.93 7.21 2.50
N TRP A 43 3.35 6.02 2.62
CA TRP A 43 2.16 5.79 3.41
C TRP A 43 2.44 4.74 4.49
N GLU A 44 1.87 4.95 5.67
CA GLU A 44 1.84 3.93 6.70
C GLU A 44 0.85 2.84 6.30
N VAL A 45 1.28 1.58 6.36
CA VAL A 45 0.45 0.43 5.99
C VAL A 45 -0.13 -0.20 7.25
N GLN A 46 -1.44 -0.48 7.22
CA GLN A 46 -2.12 -1.18 8.30
C GLN A 46 -1.86 -2.68 8.22
N VAL A 47 -1.70 -3.31 9.38
CA VAL A 47 -1.48 -4.76 9.47
C VAL A 47 -2.80 -5.53 9.31
N GLY A 48 -2.71 -6.76 8.79
CA GLY A 48 -3.89 -7.59 8.55
C GLY A 48 -4.78 -7.78 9.76
N GLN A 49 -4.21 -7.92 10.95
CA GLN A 49 -4.96 -8.09 12.21
C GLN A 49 -5.93 -6.94 12.50
N GLU A 50 -5.61 -5.72 12.09
CA GLU A 50 -6.49 -4.55 12.26
C GLU A 50 -7.62 -4.53 11.23
N VAL A 51 -7.39 -5.10 10.04
CA VAL A 51 -8.27 -4.98 8.88
C VAL A 51 -9.20 -6.19 8.71
N PHE A 52 -8.75 -7.39 9.06
CA PHE A 52 -9.50 -8.63 8.84
C PHE A 52 -10.87 -8.68 9.50
N PRO A 53 -11.08 -8.20 10.75
CA PRO A 53 -12.42 -8.14 11.34
C PRO A 53 -13.40 -7.35 10.49
N TYR A 54 -12.97 -6.18 9.99
CA TYR A 54 -13.78 -5.35 9.11
C TYR A 54 -14.12 -6.05 7.78
N LEU A 55 -13.13 -6.71 7.14
CA LEU A 55 -13.38 -7.44 5.89
C LEU A 55 -14.36 -8.61 6.07
N SER A 56 -14.32 -9.27 7.23
CA SER A 56 -15.27 -10.33 7.58
C SER A 56 -16.68 -9.80 7.77
N GLU A 57 -16.84 -8.66 8.47
CA GLU A 57 -18.12 -7.98 8.61
C GLU A 57 -18.66 -7.52 7.25
N LEU A 58 -17.81 -6.93 6.42
CA LEU A 58 -18.16 -6.50 5.08
C LEU A 58 -18.64 -7.68 4.21
N SER A 59 -18.05 -8.87 4.38
CA SER A 59 -18.48 -10.08 3.68
C SER A 59 -19.92 -10.47 4.06
N GLN A 60 -20.34 -10.27 5.32
CA GLN A 60 -21.72 -10.49 5.73
C GLN A 60 -22.67 -9.42 5.16
N LEU A 61 -22.22 -8.17 5.11
CA LEU A 61 -23.00 -7.09 4.50
C LEU A 61 -23.22 -7.31 3.00
N VAL A 62 -22.25 -7.87 2.29
CA VAL A 62 -22.39 -8.25 0.87
C VAL A 62 -23.49 -9.29 0.68
N LYS A 63 -23.58 -10.30 1.54
CA LYS A 63 -24.63 -11.33 1.47
C LYS A 63 -26.05 -10.75 1.66
N THR A 64 -26.19 -9.72 2.48
CA THR A 64 -27.48 -9.13 2.81
C THR A 64 -27.86 -7.95 1.91
N LYS A 65 -26.87 -7.15 1.50
CA LYS A 65 -27.04 -5.88 0.78
C LYS A 65 -26.32 -5.85 -0.58
N GLY A 66 -25.96 -7.00 -1.15
CA GLY A 66 -25.20 -7.09 -2.40
C GLY A 66 -25.84 -6.31 -3.55
N ASP A 67 -27.19 -6.36 -3.68
CA ASP A 67 -27.91 -5.63 -4.72
C ASP A 67 -27.69 -4.12 -4.62
N SER A 68 -27.63 -3.57 -3.39
CA SER A 68 -27.35 -2.13 -3.15
C SER A 68 -25.89 -1.76 -3.45
N ILE A 69 -24.99 -2.74 -3.44
CA ILE A 69 -23.58 -2.59 -3.83
C ILE A 69 -23.42 -2.82 -5.34
N GLY A 70 -24.44 -3.47 -5.97
CA GLY A 70 -24.43 -3.87 -7.37
C GLY A 70 -23.56 -5.10 -7.63
N VAL A 71 -23.51 -6.02 -6.65
CA VAL A 71 -22.90 -7.35 -6.75
C VAL A 71 -23.92 -8.41 -6.34
N ALA A 72 -23.78 -9.63 -6.84
CA ALA A 72 -24.69 -10.70 -6.47
C ALA A 72 -24.56 -11.01 -4.95
N LYS A 73 -25.68 -11.24 -4.26
CA LYS A 73 -25.69 -11.67 -2.84
C LYS A 73 -24.99 -13.01 -2.61
N THR A 74 -24.88 -13.82 -3.65
CA THR A 74 -24.13 -15.08 -3.65
C THR A 74 -22.62 -14.86 -3.66
N THR A 75 -22.16 -13.62 -3.89
CA THR A 75 -20.72 -13.30 -3.90
C THR A 75 -20.13 -13.51 -2.50
N ASN A 76 -19.23 -14.47 -2.40
CA ASN A 76 -18.48 -14.68 -1.17
C ASN A 76 -17.24 -13.79 -1.21
N PHE A 77 -17.38 -12.56 -0.70
CA PHE A 77 -16.32 -11.54 -0.75
C PHE A 77 -15.01 -12.03 -0.13
N ILE A 78 -15.07 -12.71 1.03
CA ILE A 78 -13.86 -13.17 1.71
C ILE A 78 -13.10 -14.21 0.89
N ASN A 79 -13.79 -15.02 0.07
CA ASN A 79 -13.15 -16.02 -0.79
C ASN A 79 -12.45 -15.40 -2.00
N LEU A 80 -12.81 -14.17 -2.39
CA LEU A 80 -12.09 -13.43 -3.43
C LEU A 80 -10.74 -12.91 -2.90
N LEU A 81 -10.65 -12.74 -1.57
CA LEU A 81 -9.48 -12.27 -0.86
C LEU A 81 -8.70 -13.48 -0.34
N GLN A 82 -7.60 -13.84 -0.98
CA GLN A 82 -6.64 -14.77 -0.39
C GLN A 82 -5.86 -14.01 0.69
N LEU A 83 -6.41 -13.99 1.92
CA LEU A 83 -5.84 -13.23 3.03
C LEU A 83 -4.40 -13.67 3.30
N SER A 84 -3.51 -12.70 3.49
CA SER A 84 -2.11 -12.96 3.82
C SER A 84 -1.99 -13.44 5.26
N THR A 85 -1.44 -14.63 5.45
CA THR A 85 -1.13 -15.20 6.77
C THR A 85 0.32 -14.95 7.19
N THR A 86 1.16 -14.52 6.25
CA THR A 86 2.55 -14.18 6.52
C THR A 86 2.66 -12.79 7.17
N PRO A 87 3.56 -12.62 8.15
CA PRO A 87 3.89 -11.30 8.66
C PRO A 87 4.33 -10.38 7.51
N GLY A 88 3.67 -9.26 7.36
CA GLY A 88 3.94 -8.31 6.28
C GLY A 88 2.79 -7.33 6.13
N ASN A 89 2.96 -6.37 5.23
CA ASN A 89 2.01 -5.28 5.03
C ASN A 89 0.91 -5.63 4.02
N ALA A 90 1.01 -6.79 3.35
CA ALA A 90 0.00 -7.25 2.40
C ALA A 90 -1.25 -7.76 3.16
N ILE A 91 -2.42 -7.27 2.77
CA ILE A 91 -3.70 -7.72 3.34
C ILE A 91 -4.16 -9.00 2.66
N ALA A 92 -4.08 -9.04 1.33
CA ALA A 92 -4.55 -10.19 0.55
C ALA A 92 -3.89 -10.24 -0.83
N ASN A 93 -3.95 -11.42 -1.45
CA ASN A 93 -3.77 -11.59 -2.89
C ASN A 93 -5.14 -11.77 -3.54
N VAL A 94 -5.38 -11.10 -4.65
CA VAL A 94 -6.65 -11.12 -5.37
C VAL A 94 -6.38 -11.43 -6.85
N LYS A 95 -7.13 -12.36 -7.42
CA LYS A 95 -7.03 -12.65 -8.84
C LYS A 95 -7.36 -11.41 -9.68
N LEU A 96 -6.65 -11.21 -10.78
CA LEU A 96 -6.88 -10.05 -11.66
C LEU A 96 -8.34 -9.94 -12.12
N ALA A 97 -8.98 -11.07 -12.41
CA ALA A 97 -10.40 -11.11 -12.82
C ALA A 97 -11.35 -10.57 -11.73
N ASP A 98 -10.98 -10.69 -10.46
CA ASP A 98 -11.82 -10.35 -9.31
C ASP A 98 -11.59 -8.93 -8.80
N THR A 99 -10.53 -8.25 -9.25
CA THR A 99 -10.14 -6.91 -8.77
C THR A 99 -11.24 -5.88 -8.95
N ALA A 100 -11.98 -5.92 -10.05
CA ALA A 100 -13.09 -5.01 -10.31
C ALA A 100 -14.24 -5.19 -9.30
N VAL A 101 -14.57 -6.43 -8.95
CA VAL A 101 -15.62 -6.76 -7.97
C VAL A 101 -15.17 -6.34 -6.58
N VAL A 102 -13.92 -6.64 -6.21
CA VAL A 102 -13.32 -6.25 -4.94
C VAL A 102 -13.31 -4.73 -4.79
N ASN A 103 -12.88 -3.98 -5.80
CA ASN A 103 -12.92 -2.52 -5.81
C ASN A 103 -14.34 -1.99 -5.60
N LYS A 104 -15.32 -2.55 -6.30
CA LYS A 104 -16.72 -2.13 -6.20
C LYS A 104 -17.26 -2.31 -4.77
N ILE A 105 -16.92 -3.41 -4.12
CA ILE A 105 -17.32 -3.69 -2.74
C ILE A 105 -16.60 -2.73 -1.79
N LEU A 106 -15.28 -2.63 -1.82
CA LEU A 106 -14.49 -1.82 -0.89
C LEU A 106 -14.78 -0.32 -0.96
N ASN A 107 -15.16 0.18 -2.14
CA ASN A 107 -15.47 1.59 -2.39
C ASN A 107 -16.98 1.90 -2.32
N SER A 108 -17.82 0.91 -2.02
CA SER A 108 -19.26 1.12 -1.87
C SER A 108 -19.57 2.03 -0.66
N ALA A 109 -20.65 2.81 -0.76
CA ALA A 109 -21.10 3.65 0.35
C ALA A 109 -21.38 2.86 1.63
N ILE A 110 -21.82 1.60 1.48
CA ILE A 110 -22.05 0.67 2.59
C ILE A 110 -20.74 0.32 3.27
N ALA A 111 -19.73 -0.08 2.49
CA ALA A 111 -18.39 -0.41 3.01
C ALA A 111 -17.76 0.79 3.72
N VAL A 112 -17.81 1.97 3.12
CA VAL A 112 -17.23 3.18 3.72
C VAL A 112 -17.92 3.55 5.03
N LYS A 113 -19.25 3.44 5.10
CA LYS A 113 -20.02 3.75 6.32
C LYS A 113 -19.84 2.72 7.44
N SER A 114 -19.56 1.47 7.11
CA SER A 114 -19.36 0.39 8.10
C SER A 114 -17.93 0.33 8.66
N ARG A 115 -17.02 1.18 8.20
CA ARG A 115 -15.64 1.20 8.71
C ARG A 115 -15.61 1.56 10.18
N PRO A 116 -14.91 0.79 11.02
CA PRO A 116 -14.66 1.15 12.40
C PRO A 116 -13.78 2.43 12.47
N ILE A 117 -13.74 3.07 13.63
CA ILE A 117 -13.09 4.38 13.79
C ILE A 117 -11.61 4.38 13.41
N ASN A 118 -10.90 3.30 13.73
CA ASN A 118 -9.48 3.11 13.39
C ASN A 118 -9.22 2.92 11.89
N LEU A 119 -10.25 2.53 11.11
CA LEU A 119 -10.18 2.33 9.66
C LEU A 119 -10.91 3.42 8.86
N LYS A 120 -11.42 4.47 9.52
CA LYS A 120 -12.26 5.50 8.92
C LYS A 120 -11.66 6.12 7.65
N TYR A 121 -10.37 6.37 7.66
CA TYR A 121 -9.65 7.00 6.55
C TYR A 121 -8.79 6.02 5.76
N THR A 122 -8.94 4.72 6.00
CA THR A 122 -8.18 3.68 5.27
C THR A 122 -8.47 3.76 3.78
N GLN A 123 -7.40 3.66 2.99
CA GLN A 123 -7.48 3.48 1.55
C GLN A 123 -6.95 2.08 1.20
N PHE A 124 -7.65 1.40 0.29
CA PHE A 124 -7.20 0.12 -0.25
C PHE A 124 -6.51 0.36 -1.59
N MET A 125 -5.29 -0.13 -1.71
CA MET A 125 -4.46 0.10 -2.89
C MET A 125 -3.89 -1.21 -3.42
N TRP A 126 -3.78 -1.29 -4.74
CA TRP A 126 -3.18 -2.43 -5.41
C TRP A 126 -1.67 -2.26 -5.54
N GLY A 127 -0.95 -3.33 -5.26
CA GLY A 127 0.47 -3.40 -5.55
C GLY A 127 0.74 -3.40 -7.06
N TYR A 128 1.94 -2.98 -7.41
CA TYR A 128 2.39 -3.04 -8.79
C TYR A 128 2.47 -4.49 -9.28
N LYS A 129 1.94 -4.76 -10.47
CA LYS A 129 2.07 -6.06 -11.12
C LYS A 129 3.53 -6.26 -11.56
N PRO A 130 4.27 -7.27 -11.06
CA PRO A 130 5.61 -7.53 -11.56
C PRO A 130 5.57 -7.93 -13.03
N GLU A 131 6.55 -7.46 -13.80
CA GLU A 131 6.68 -7.77 -15.24
C GLU A 131 6.87 -9.27 -15.54
N THR A 132 7.36 -10.03 -14.56
CA THR A 132 7.44 -11.49 -14.64
C THR A 132 6.08 -12.10 -14.35
N ASN A 133 5.43 -12.51 -15.37
CA ASN A 133 4.04 -12.92 -15.53
C ASN A 133 3.63 -14.24 -14.84
N THR A 134 4.16 -14.59 -13.70
CA THR A 134 3.89 -15.90 -13.07
C THR A 134 2.68 -15.93 -12.13
N SER A 135 2.19 -14.80 -11.65
CA SER A 135 0.97 -14.77 -10.83
C SER A 135 -0.12 -13.94 -11.49
N ASN A 136 -1.27 -14.56 -11.76
CA ASN A 136 -2.47 -13.87 -12.25
C ASN A 136 -3.22 -13.18 -11.11
N SER A 137 -2.49 -12.58 -10.16
CA SER A 137 -3.04 -11.93 -8.98
C SER A 137 -2.30 -10.64 -8.66
N LEU A 138 -2.99 -9.71 -7.99
CA LEU A 138 -2.44 -8.49 -7.43
C LEU A 138 -2.48 -8.54 -5.90
N VAL A 139 -1.51 -7.89 -5.30
CA VAL A 139 -1.45 -7.72 -3.84
C VAL A 139 -2.31 -6.52 -3.46
N LEU A 140 -3.14 -6.69 -2.44
CA LEU A 140 -3.96 -5.63 -1.85
C LEU A 140 -3.30 -5.13 -0.56
N TYR A 141 -3.16 -3.83 -0.44
CA TYR A 141 -2.67 -3.12 0.74
C TYR A 141 -3.76 -2.26 1.33
N ALA A 142 -3.75 -2.11 2.65
CA ALA A 142 -4.55 -1.11 3.35
C ALA A 142 -3.59 -0.03 3.89
N ILE A 143 -3.72 1.18 3.40
CA ILE A 143 -2.89 2.31 3.85
C ILE A 143 -3.67 3.18 4.82
N ARG A 144 -2.97 3.69 5.83
CA ARG A 144 -3.53 4.58 6.84
C ARG A 144 -3.64 5.99 6.26
N GLY A 145 -4.85 6.38 5.88
CA GLY A 145 -5.15 7.74 5.46
C GLY A 145 -5.40 8.68 6.65
N ASN A 146 -5.59 9.93 6.34
CA ASN A 146 -6.01 10.98 7.25
C ASN A 146 -7.21 11.76 6.66
N ILE A 147 -7.75 12.73 7.39
CA ILE A 147 -8.89 13.53 6.95
C ILE A 147 -8.64 14.25 5.62
N ASN A 148 -7.40 14.60 5.34
CA ASN A 148 -7.00 15.34 4.14
C ASN A 148 -6.65 14.39 2.97
N GLN A 149 -6.62 13.07 3.19
CA GLN A 149 -6.21 12.05 2.22
C GLN A 149 -4.83 12.33 1.60
N LYS A 150 -3.94 12.96 2.36
CA LYS A 150 -2.56 13.26 1.97
C LYS A 150 -1.59 12.26 2.57
N ALA A 151 -0.57 11.90 1.82
CA ALA A 151 0.51 11.06 2.33
C ALA A 151 1.26 11.80 3.46
N PRO A 152 1.71 11.09 4.51
CA PRO A 152 2.58 11.68 5.53
C PRO A 152 3.88 12.25 4.95
N VAL A 153 4.38 11.63 3.89
CA VAL A 153 5.50 12.14 3.11
C VAL A 153 5.07 12.19 1.65
N ASP A 154 5.00 13.38 1.08
CA ASP A 154 4.56 13.65 -0.29
C ASP A 154 5.45 14.74 -0.89
N GLY A 155 6.20 14.43 -1.96
CA GLY A 155 7.06 15.42 -2.61
C GLY A 155 7.76 14.88 -3.84
N ALA A 156 8.35 15.80 -4.58
CA ALA A 156 9.24 15.45 -5.67
C ALA A 156 10.63 15.11 -5.13
N VAL A 157 11.22 14.06 -5.67
CA VAL A 157 12.60 13.67 -5.35
C VAL A 157 13.53 14.53 -6.20
N GLU A 158 14.31 15.39 -5.55
CA GLU A 158 15.33 16.22 -6.21
C GLU A 158 16.59 15.43 -6.52
N SER A 159 16.99 14.56 -5.61
CA SER A 159 18.14 13.67 -5.81
C SER A 159 17.98 12.35 -5.06
N ALA A 160 18.55 11.28 -5.60
CA ALA A 160 18.62 9.98 -4.96
C ALA A 160 20.03 9.40 -5.15
N ASN A 161 20.70 9.05 -4.05
CA ASN A 161 22.03 8.49 -4.04
C ASN A 161 22.05 7.18 -3.25
N ILE A 162 22.86 6.25 -3.73
CA ILE A 162 23.12 5.00 -3.03
C ILE A 162 24.20 5.25 -1.99
N ASN A 163 23.96 4.74 -0.79
CA ASN A 163 24.91 4.80 0.31
C ASN A 163 24.90 3.45 1.06
N TYR A 164 25.76 3.34 2.07
CA TYR A 164 25.81 2.17 2.95
C TYR A 164 25.62 2.64 4.38
N ASP A 165 24.80 1.90 5.13
CA ASP A 165 24.65 2.13 6.56
C ASP A 165 25.86 1.62 7.36
N GLN A 166 25.85 1.84 8.67
CA GLN A 166 26.94 1.41 9.57
C GLN A 166 27.13 -0.12 9.62
N LEU A 167 26.15 -0.89 9.14
CA LEU A 167 26.19 -2.35 9.05
C LEU A 167 26.53 -2.84 7.63
N GLY A 168 26.92 -1.94 6.72
CA GLY A 168 27.25 -2.26 5.33
C GLY A 168 26.05 -2.61 4.45
N ARG A 169 24.80 -2.31 4.88
CA ARG A 169 23.61 -2.56 4.07
C ARG A 169 23.39 -1.39 3.11
N ILE A 170 22.91 -1.71 1.91
CA ILE A 170 22.61 -0.72 0.90
C ILE A 170 21.38 0.11 1.37
N VAL A 171 21.56 1.41 1.38
CA VAL A 171 20.54 2.41 1.65
C VAL A 171 20.44 3.39 0.49
N VAL A 172 19.29 4.00 0.30
CA VAL A 172 19.12 5.08 -0.68
C VAL A 172 18.82 6.37 0.08
N ASP A 173 19.75 7.31 -0.02
CA ASP A 173 19.56 8.69 0.45
C ASP A 173 18.74 9.45 -0.59
N MET A 174 17.63 10.01 -0.20
CA MET A 174 16.81 10.85 -1.07
C MET A 174 16.68 12.24 -0.50
N GLN A 175 16.85 13.23 -1.37
CA GLN A 175 16.54 14.61 -1.07
C GLN A 175 15.21 14.94 -1.77
N MET A 176 14.26 15.42 -0.98
CA MET A 176 12.97 15.87 -1.47
C MET A 176 12.92 17.40 -1.53
N ASP A 177 12.05 17.93 -2.38
CA ASP A 177 11.77 19.35 -2.44
C ASP A 177 11.20 19.88 -1.11
N SER A 178 11.17 21.21 -0.97
CA SER A 178 10.70 21.87 0.26
C SER A 178 9.23 21.58 0.60
N SER A 179 8.44 21.11 -0.36
CA SER A 179 7.04 20.72 -0.15
C SER A 179 6.93 19.32 0.49
N GLY A 180 7.83 18.41 0.17
CA GLY A 180 7.88 17.06 0.74
C GLY A 180 8.58 16.98 2.10
N ALA A 181 9.31 18.03 2.49
CA ALA A 181 10.04 18.09 3.74
C ALA A 181 9.22 18.68 4.91
N ARG A 182 8.00 19.16 4.66
CA ARG A 182 7.12 19.73 5.68
C ARG A 182 6.14 18.67 6.16
N ASP A 183 6.26 18.35 7.41
CA ASP A 183 5.40 17.76 8.47
C ASP A 183 6.09 16.74 9.34
#